data_cb98fd2d30f8309f6ab0453d6efad7bf
#
_entry.id   cb98fd2d30f8309f6ab0453d6efad7bf
#
_cell.length_a   1.000
_cell.length_b   1.000
_cell.length_c   1.000
_cell.angle_alpha   90.00
_cell.angle_beta   90.00
_cell.angle_gamma   90.00
#
_symmetry.space_group_name_H-M   'P 1'
#
loop_
_entity.id
_entity.type
_entity.pdbx_description
1 polymer ?
#
loop_
_entity_poly.entity_id
_entity_poly.type
_entity_poly.pdbx_seq_one_letter_code
_entity_poly.pdbx_strand_id
1 'polypeptide(L)'
;MTDINIQKVSLDDIDQLQKLSRQTFFESFSRGNTEENIQKYLDEAFSVSRLTNELNDNNAAFYFAILEDQVIGYLKLNFGPSQTELHDDKAVEIERIYVLNAFQGKSVGQALFDKAIEIARQKGADYVWLGVWEENLKAINFYRKNGFVVFDKHLFKLGDDEQTDLMMKLELK
;
A
#
# COMPACT_ATOMS: atom_id res chain seq x y z
N MET A 1 17.71 18.94 -3.36
CA MET A 1 17.39 17.59 -2.86
C MET A 1 16.33 17.70 -1.80
N THR A 2 15.24 17.01 -2.01
CA THR A 2 14.09 17.06 -1.11
C THR A 2 14.22 15.92 -0.10
N ASP A 3 14.23 16.25 1.17
CA ASP A 3 14.31 15.25 2.23
C ASP A 3 12.92 14.71 2.53
N ILE A 4 12.70 13.45 2.19
CA ILE A 4 11.47 12.74 2.49
C ILE A 4 11.69 12.00 3.80
N ASN A 5 10.87 12.31 4.80
CA ASN A 5 10.91 11.65 6.09
C ASN A 5 9.86 10.55 6.15
N ILE A 6 10.26 9.34 6.53
CA ILE A 6 9.34 8.21 6.70
C ILE A 6 9.11 8.02 8.19
N GLN A 7 7.86 8.20 8.62
CA GLN A 7 7.49 8.20 10.03
C GLN A 7 6.38 7.18 10.30
N LYS A 8 6.53 6.40 11.37
CA LYS A 8 5.50 5.44 11.76
C LYS A 8 4.23 6.16 12.19
N VAL A 9 3.08 5.65 11.70
CA VAL A 9 1.76 6.20 12.00
C VAL A 9 1.28 5.66 13.35
N SER A 10 0.66 6.51 14.16
CA SER A 10 0.04 6.13 15.44
C SER A 10 -1.45 6.44 15.42
N LEU A 11 -2.15 6.03 16.47
CA LEU A 11 -3.60 6.32 16.62
C LEU A 11 -3.90 7.81 16.62
N ASP A 12 -2.97 8.66 17.06
CA ASP A 12 -3.14 10.11 17.03
C ASP A 12 -3.25 10.66 15.60
N ASP A 13 -2.79 9.88 14.61
CA ASP A 13 -2.78 10.28 13.21
C ASP A 13 -3.97 9.76 12.42
N ILE A 14 -4.99 9.19 13.09
CA ILE A 14 -6.09 8.48 12.44
C ILE A 14 -6.84 9.33 11.41
N ASP A 15 -7.14 10.59 11.75
CA ASP A 15 -7.88 11.47 10.85
C ASP A 15 -7.08 11.77 9.59
N GLN A 16 -5.80 11.99 9.74
CA GLN A 16 -4.91 12.25 8.60
C GLN A 16 -4.73 11.00 7.74
N LEU A 17 -4.60 9.84 8.38
CA LEU A 17 -4.51 8.56 7.66
C LEU A 17 -5.79 8.31 6.85
N GLN A 18 -6.96 8.54 7.43
CA GLN A 18 -8.23 8.37 6.73
C GLN A 18 -8.31 9.28 5.50
N LYS A 19 -8.01 10.55 5.69
CA LYS A 19 -8.06 11.54 4.60
C LYS A 19 -7.10 11.15 3.46
N LEU A 20 -5.88 10.80 3.80
CA LEU A 20 -4.86 10.42 2.82
C LEU A 20 -5.24 9.13 2.11
N SER A 21 -5.73 8.14 2.84
CA SER A 21 -6.11 6.84 2.28
C SER A 21 -7.25 7.00 1.27
N ARG A 22 -8.27 7.78 1.62
CA ARG A 22 -9.40 8.04 0.73
C ARG A 22 -8.96 8.78 -0.52
N GLN A 23 -8.16 9.82 -0.36
CA GLN A 23 -7.71 10.64 -1.48
C GLN A 23 -6.82 9.84 -2.45
N THR A 24 -5.83 9.11 -1.93
CA THR A 24 -4.92 8.34 -2.79
C THR A 24 -5.63 7.21 -3.51
N PHE A 25 -6.58 6.54 -2.85
CA PHE A 25 -7.37 5.51 -3.50
C PHE A 25 -8.22 6.10 -4.63
N PHE A 26 -8.90 7.21 -4.35
CA PHE A 26 -9.70 7.90 -5.36
C PHE A 26 -8.84 8.29 -6.58
N GLU A 27 -7.68 8.88 -6.34
CA GLU A 27 -6.76 9.28 -7.42
C GLU A 27 -6.29 8.08 -8.27
N SER A 28 -6.12 6.92 -7.63
CA SER A 28 -5.62 5.73 -8.31
C SER A 28 -6.70 4.97 -9.09
N PHE A 29 -7.94 4.96 -8.61
CA PHE A 29 -8.98 4.08 -9.12
C PHE A 29 -10.21 4.79 -9.70
N SER A 30 -10.26 6.12 -9.69
CA SER A 30 -11.42 6.86 -10.21
C SER A 30 -11.60 6.65 -11.72
N ARG A 31 -10.53 6.40 -12.45
CA ARG A 31 -10.61 6.06 -13.87
C ARG A 31 -11.04 4.60 -14.03
N GLY A 32 -12.06 4.36 -14.84
CA GLY A 32 -12.52 3.01 -15.13
C GLY A 32 -13.44 2.41 -14.09
N ASN A 33 -13.80 3.16 -13.05
CA ASN A 33 -14.75 2.73 -12.02
C ASN A 33 -15.87 3.76 -11.87
N THR A 34 -17.06 3.31 -11.49
CA THR A 34 -18.18 4.23 -11.26
C THR A 34 -17.95 4.99 -9.96
N GLU A 35 -18.45 6.22 -9.90
CA GLU A 35 -18.38 7.03 -8.69
C GLU A 35 -19.04 6.32 -7.50
N GLU A 36 -20.17 5.67 -7.74
CA GLU A 36 -20.89 4.92 -6.71
C GLU A 36 -20.02 3.79 -6.13
N ASN A 37 -19.36 2.99 -6.99
CA ASN A 37 -18.49 1.90 -6.54
C ASN A 37 -17.29 2.42 -5.76
N ILE A 38 -16.69 3.50 -6.23
CA ILE A 38 -15.56 4.13 -5.53
C ILE A 38 -15.99 4.62 -4.15
N GLN A 39 -17.11 5.35 -4.07
CA GLN A 39 -17.58 5.91 -2.81
C GLN A 39 -17.92 4.81 -1.80
N LYS A 40 -18.57 3.75 -2.26
CA LYS A 40 -18.88 2.60 -1.40
C LYS A 40 -17.62 1.96 -0.84
N TYR A 41 -16.62 1.75 -1.69
CA TYR A 41 -15.35 1.19 -1.25
C TYR A 41 -14.65 2.08 -0.22
N LEU A 42 -14.60 3.41 -0.48
CA LEU A 42 -13.98 4.35 0.42
C LEU A 42 -14.64 4.33 1.81
N ASP A 43 -15.97 4.27 1.84
CA ASP A 43 -16.72 4.27 3.10
C ASP A 43 -16.50 3.00 3.91
N GLU A 44 -16.36 1.85 3.24
CA GLU A 44 -16.14 0.56 3.88
C GLU A 44 -14.69 0.34 4.29
N ALA A 45 -13.75 0.55 3.36
CA ALA A 45 -12.35 0.21 3.54
C ALA A 45 -11.62 1.20 4.45
N PHE A 46 -12.02 2.47 4.43
CA PHE A 46 -11.31 3.53 5.12
C PHE A 46 -12.16 4.25 6.18
N SER A 47 -13.08 3.50 6.81
CA SER A 47 -13.77 4.02 7.98
C SER A 47 -12.79 4.20 9.14
N VAL A 48 -13.08 5.14 10.05
CA VAL A 48 -12.26 5.36 11.23
C VAL A 48 -12.17 4.07 12.06
N SER A 49 -13.30 3.36 12.21
CA SER A 49 -13.34 2.10 12.96
C SER A 49 -12.39 1.06 12.37
N ARG A 50 -12.44 0.87 11.06
CA ARG A 50 -11.59 -0.12 10.38
C ARG A 50 -10.12 0.25 10.45
N LEU A 51 -9.79 1.51 10.18
CA LEU A 51 -8.39 1.97 10.26
C LEU A 51 -7.85 1.89 11.69
N THR A 52 -8.69 2.18 12.70
CA THR A 52 -8.30 2.05 14.09
C THR A 52 -7.94 0.61 14.42
N ASN A 53 -8.75 -0.36 13.98
CA ASN A 53 -8.46 -1.77 14.17
C ASN A 53 -7.17 -2.18 13.47
N GLU A 54 -6.94 -1.68 12.27
CA GLU A 54 -5.71 -1.97 11.52
C GLU A 54 -4.47 -1.39 12.20
N LEU A 55 -4.57 -0.18 12.75
CA LEU A 55 -3.47 0.44 13.50
C LEU A 55 -3.17 -0.28 14.81
N ASN A 56 -4.17 -0.88 15.44
CA ASN A 56 -4.00 -1.64 16.67
C ASN A 56 -3.50 -3.07 16.44
N ASP A 57 -3.45 -3.52 15.19
CA ASP A 57 -2.99 -4.86 14.84
C ASP A 57 -1.46 -4.93 14.98
N ASN A 58 -0.97 -5.79 15.85
CA ASN A 58 0.47 -5.99 16.09
C ASN A 58 1.19 -6.58 14.87
N ASN A 59 0.43 -7.16 13.93
CA ASN A 59 0.98 -7.76 12.71
C ASN A 59 0.77 -6.87 11.48
N ALA A 60 0.54 -5.58 11.70
CA ALA A 60 0.47 -4.57 10.64
C ALA A 60 1.24 -3.33 11.06
N ALA A 61 1.70 -2.57 10.10
CA ALA A 61 2.40 -1.31 10.37
C ALA A 61 2.12 -0.32 9.25
N PHE A 62 1.90 0.93 9.64
CA PHE A 62 1.69 2.04 8.70
C PHE A 62 2.81 3.05 8.84
N TYR A 63 3.22 3.62 7.71
CA TYR A 63 4.24 4.66 7.65
C TYR A 63 3.79 5.79 6.75
N PHE A 64 4.00 7.03 7.17
CA PHE A 64 3.79 8.21 6.34
C PHE A 64 5.08 8.60 5.64
N ALA A 65 4.95 9.10 4.41
CA ALA A 65 6.00 9.88 3.77
C ALA A 65 5.66 11.36 3.98
N ILE A 66 6.60 12.10 4.55
CA ILE A 66 6.43 13.50 4.92
C ILE A 66 7.47 14.35 4.19
N LEU A 67 7.00 15.39 3.53
CA LEU A 67 7.83 16.37 2.82
C LEU A 67 7.42 17.76 3.28
N GLU A 68 8.40 18.52 3.83
CA GLU A 68 8.14 19.87 4.31
C GLU A 68 6.93 19.95 5.24
N ASP A 69 6.87 19.05 6.23
CA ASP A 69 5.80 18.92 7.22
C ASP A 69 4.43 18.54 6.64
N GLN A 70 4.36 18.17 5.35
CA GLN A 70 3.15 17.72 4.71
C GLN A 70 3.20 16.20 4.49
N VAL A 71 2.12 15.50 4.88
CA VAL A 71 1.99 14.08 4.61
C VAL A 71 1.53 13.89 3.16
N ILE A 72 2.35 13.20 2.36
CA ILE A 72 2.16 13.11 0.91
C ILE A 72 2.02 11.69 0.38
N GLY A 73 2.20 10.70 1.24
CA GLY A 73 2.07 9.30 0.86
C GLY A 73 2.08 8.41 2.08
N TYR A 74 1.75 7.13 1.88
CA TYR A 74 1.81 6.18 2.98
C TYR A 74 2.05 4.75 2.50
N LEU A 75 2.47 3.92 3.45
CA LEU A 75 2.77 2.52 3.28
C LEU A 75 2.05 1.73 4.36
N LYS A 76 1.39 0.62 3.97
CA LYS A 76 0.88 -0.36 4.93
C LYS A 76 1.55 -1.71 4.67
N LEU A 77 2.14 -2.28 5.70
CA LEU A 77 2.75 -3.60 5.69
C LEU A 77 1.95 -4.56 6.55
N ASN A 78 1.86 -5.81 6.12
CA ASN A 78 1.24 -6.88 6.90
C ASN A 78 2.24 -8.01 7.10
N PHE A 79 2.18 -8.62 8.29
CA PHE A 79 3.06 -9.71 8.71
C PHE A 79 2.22 -10.90 9.16
N GLY A 80 2.74 -12.11 8.99
CA GLY A 80 2.13 -13.31 9.52
C GLY A 80 0.64 -13.45 9.18
N PRO A 81 -0.22 -13.65 10.19
CA PRO A 81 -1.66 -13.91 9.96
C PRO A 81 -2.44 -12.70 9.45
N SER A 82 -1.88 -11.49 9.52
CA SER A 82 -2.55 -10.28 9.03
C SER A 82 -2.36 -10.07 7.53
N GLN A 83 -1.53 -10.87 6.88
CA GLN A 83 -1.43 -10.83 5.41
C GLN A 83 -2.77 -11.20 4.79
N THR A 84 -3.09 -10.58 3.65
CA THR A 84 -4.42 -10.69 3.05
C THR A 84 -4.67 -12.02 2.36
N GLU A 85 -3.63 -12.68 1.86
CA GLU A 85 -3.77 -13.98 1.18
C GLU A 85 -2.71 -14.98 1.57
N LEU A 86 -1.44 -14.69 1.32
CA LEU A 86 -0.35 -15.57 1.71
C LEU A 86 -0.09 -15.36 3.20
N HIS A 87 -0.33 -16.36 4.03
CA HIS A 87 -0.11 -16.25 5.47
C HIS A 87 1.22 -16.89 5.86
N ASP A 88 2.24 -16.67 5.02
CA ASP A 88 3.58 -17.21 5.21
C ASP A 88 4.34 -16.34 6.21
N ASP A 89 4.76 -16.92 7.34
CA ASP A 89 5.50 -16.21 8.37
C ASP A 89 6.86 -15.68 7.88
N LYS A 90 7.34 -16.18 6.74
CA LYS A 90 8.61 -15.76 6.15
C LYS A 90 8.43 -14.67 5.10
N ALA A 91 7.21 -14.18 4.92
CA ALA A 91 6.90 -13.14 3.95
C ALA A 91 6.42 -11.87 4.62
N VAL A 92 6.59 -10.75 3.93
CA VAL A 92 5.99 -9.47 4.28
C VAL A 92 5.17 -9.01 3.09
N GLU A 93 3.93 -8.60 3.35
CA GLU A 93 3.05 -8.04 2.32
C GLU A 93 3.11 -6.53 2.34
N ILE A 94 3.25 -5.92 1.16
CA ILE A 94 2.94 -4.51 0.96
C ILE A 94 1.48 -4.45 0.53
N GLU A 95 0.58 -4.16 1.47
CA GLU A 95 -0.84 -4.08 1.14
C GLU A 95 -1.18 -2.77 0.44
N ARG A 96 -0.59 -1.66 0.88
CA ARG A 96 -0.83 -0.34 0.31
C ARG A 96 0.47 0.44 0.25
N ILE A 97 0.71 1.07 -0.90
CA ILE A 97 1.80 2.01 -1.10
C ILE A 97 1.29 3.06 -2.08
N TYR A 98 1.01 4.25 -1.58
CA TYR A 98 0.37 5.30 -2.35
C TYR A 98 1.03 6.65 -2.12
N VAL A 99 1.08 7.44 -3.18
CA VAL A 99 1.60 8.81 -3.16
C VAL A 99 0.57 9.71 -3.82
N LEU A 100 0.30 10.87 -3.23
CA LEU A 100 -0.58 11.87 -3.83
C LEU A 100 -0.08 12.21 -5.24
N ASN A 101 -1.02 12.33 -6.19
CA ASN A 101 -0.68 12.60 -7.60
C ASN A 101 0.25 13.80 -7.75
N ALA A 102 0.02 14.85 -6.98
CA ALA A 102 0.83 16.08 -7.05
C ALA A 102 2.30 15.85 -6.69
N PHE A 103 2.63 14.75 -6.02
CA PHE A 103 3.97 14.45 -5.54
C PHE A 103 4.59 13.23 -6.21
N GLN A 104 3.93 12.64 -7.19
CA GLN A 104 4.49 11.54 -7.97
C GLN A 104 5.64 12.04 -8.83
N GLY A 105 6.58 11.14 -9.13
CA GLY A 105 7.77 11.50 -9.91
C GLY A 105 8.86 12.20 -9.10
N LYS A 106 8.71 12.28 -7.76
CA LYS A 106 9.68 12.92 -6.86
C LYS A 106 10.39 11.92 -5.94
N SER A 107 10.40 10.66 -6.32
CA SER A 107 11.03 9.56 -5.58
C SER A 107 10.37 9.24 -4.23
N VAL A 108 9.14 9.69 -4.01
CA VAL A 108 8.41 9.40 -2.75
C VAL A 108 8.05 7.92 -2.68
N GLY A 109 7.54 7.35 -3.77
CA GLY A 109 7.23 5.92 -3.84
C GLY A 109 8.47 5.06 -3.58
N GLN A 110 9.61 5.47 -4.13
CA GLN A 110 10.86 4.75 -3.91
C GLN A 110 11.27 4.80 -2.43
N ALA A 111 11.12 5.95 -1.77
CA ALA A 111 11.44 6.06 -0.35
C ALA A 111 10.56 5.16 0.51
N LEU A 112 9.26 5.09 0.22
CA LEU A 112 8.34 4.19 0.91
C LEU A 112 8.69 2.72 0.65
N PHE A 113 8.99 2.39 -0.60
CA PHE A 113 9.39 1.05 -1.00
C PHE A 113 10.68 0.63 -0.28
N ASP A 114 11.69 1.49 -0.26
CA ASP A 114 12.97 1.20 0.40
C ASP A 114 12.75 0.94 1.90
N LYS A 115 11.82 1.66 2.52
CA LYS A 115 11.46 1.43 3.93
C LYS A 115 10.82 0.05 4.10
N ALA A 116 9.94 -0.35 3.18
CA ALA A 116 9.32 -1.68 3.24
C ALA A 116 10.37 -2.79 3.18
N ILE A 117 11.34 -2.67 2.27
CA ILE A 117 12.41 -3.66 2.14
C ILE A 117 13.31 -3.67 3.38
N GLU A 118 13.65 -2.50 3.92
CA GLU A 118 14.42 -2.39 5.16
C GLU A 118 13.75 -3.16 6.30
N ILE A 119 12.45 -2.95 6.49
CA ILE A 119 11.67 -3.62 7.55
C ILE A 119 11.62 -5.12 7.32
N ALA A 120 11.37 -5.55 6.08
CA ALA A 120 11.32 -6.96 5.74
C ALA A 120 12.65 -7.66 6.05
N ARG A 121 13.76 -7.02 5.74
CA ARG A 121 15.09 -7.55 6.05
C ARG A 121 15.35 -7.61 7.56
N GLN A 122 14.92 -6.58 8.29
CA GLN A 122 15.04 -6.57 9.76
C GLN A 122 14.25 -7.70 10.41
N LYS A 123 13.12 -8.08 9.81
CA LYS A 123 12.31 -9.20 10.30
C LYS A 123 12.81 -10.56 9.83
N GLY A 124 13.85 -10.60 9.03
CA GLY A 124 14.38 -11.84 8.49
C GLY A 124 13.52 -12.49 7.43
N ALA A 125 12.66 -11.72 6.74
CA ALA A 125 11.77 -12.25 5.73
C ALA A 125 12.54 -12.83 4.55
N ASP A 126 12.00 -13.90 3.95
CA ASP A 126 12.58 -14.51 2.76
C ASP A 126 12.17 -13.75 1.49
N TYR A 127 10.96 -13.16 1.50
CA TYR A 127 10.48 -12.38 0.34
C TYR A 127 9.42 -11.37 0.77
N VAL A 128 9.21 -10.39 -0.12
CA VAL A 128 8.14 -9.40 -0.02
C VAL A 128 7.19 -9.62 -1.19
N TRP A 129 5.89 -9.53 -0.95
CA TRP A 129 4.90 -9.69 -2.01
C TRP A 129 3.85 -8.59 -1.95
N LEU A 130 3.13 -8.43 -3.06
CA LEU A 130 2.04 -7.46 -3.17
C LEU A 130 1.05 -7.89 -4.24
N GLY A 131 -0.15 -7.31 -4.19
CA GLY A 131 -1.12 -7.38 -5.27
C GLY A 131 -1.19 -6.02 -5.96
N VAL A 132 -1.29 -6.02 -7.27
CA VAL A 132 -1.42 -4.80 -8.07
C VAL A 132 -2.41 -5.01 -9.20
N TRP A 133 -3.31 -4.04 -9.40
CA TRP A 133 -4.29 -4.09 -10.49
C TRP A 133 -3.56 -4.25 -11.82
N GLU A 134 -4.01 -5.21 -12.65
CA GLU A 134 -3.30 -5.56 -13.89
C GLU A 134 -3.24 -4.41 -14.90
N GLU A 135 -4.16 -3.44 -14.80
CA GLU A 135 -4.15 -2.27 -15.69
C GLU A 135 -3.34 -1.10 -15.15
N ASN A 136 -2.80 -1.22 -13.95
CA ASN A 136 -1.94 -0.19 -13.37
C ASN A 136 -0.50 -0.39 -13.85
N LEU A 137 -0.27 -0.07 -15.14
CA LEU A 137 1.02 -0.32 -15.79
C LEU A 137 2.15 0.47 -15.15
N LYS A 138 1.87 1.67 -14.65
CA LYS A 138 2.87 2.51 -14.00
C LYS A 138 3.41 1.83 -12.74
N ALA A 139 2.53 1.31 -11.91
CA ALA A 139 2.92 0.61 -10.68
C ALA A 139 3.65 -0.70 -11.02
N ILE A 140 3.12 -1.48 -11.97
CA ILE A 140 3.75 -2.74 -12.38
C ILE A 140 5.18 -2.50 -12.86
N ASN A 141 5.40 -1.48 -13.68
CA ASN A 141 6.73 -1.15 -14.16
C ASN A 141 7.65 -0.71 -13.02
N PHE A 142 7.14 0.05 -12.06
CA PHE A 142 7.89 0.43 -10.87
C PHE A 142 8.36 -0.81 -10.09
N TYR A 143 7.45 -1.76 -9.84
CA TYR A 143 7.80 -2.97 -9.10
C TYR A 143 8.79 -3.83 -9.88
N ARG A 144 8.61 -3.97 -11.20
CA ARG A 144 9.55 -4.72 -12.04
C ARG A 144 10.94 -4.12 -12.01
N LYS A 145 11.06 -2.79 -12.06
CA LYS A 145 12.35 -2.11 -11.94
C LYS A 145 13.04 -2.42 -10.62
N ASN A 146 12.27 -2.66 -9.57
CA ASN A 146 12.78 -2.98 -8.25
C ASN A 146 12.96 -4.49 -8.03
N GLY A 147 12.83 -5.29 -9.09
CA GLY A 147 13.13 -6.71 -9.03
C GLY A 147 11.95 -7.64 -8.78
N PHE A 148 10.74 -7.12 -8.69
CA PHE A 148 9.55 -7.95 -8.49
C PHE A 148 9.19 -8.71 -9.76
N VAL A 149 8.69 -9.92 -9.58
CA VAL A 149 8.17 -10.77 -10.66
C VAL A 149 6.75 -11.22 -10.34
N VAL A 150 5.94 -11.37 -11.38
CA VAL A 150 4.57 -11.90 -11.23
C VAL A 150 4.65 -13.40 -10.93
N PHE A 151 3.89 -13.86 -9.91
CA PHE A 151 3.85 -15.29 -9.57
C PHE A 151 2.43 -15.84 -9.50
N ASP A 152 1.39 -14.99 -9.44
CA ASP A 152 0.00 -15.44 -9.38
C ASP A 152 -0.94 -14.29 -9.74
N LYS A 153 -2.24 -14.58 -9.75
CA LYS A 153 -3.32 -13.62 -10.00
C LYS A 153 -4.47 -13.92 -9.05
N HIS A 154 -5.26 -12.90 -8.69
CA HIS A 154 -6.51 -13.12 -7.99
C HIS A 154 -7.56 -12.09 -8.40
N LEU A 155 -8.82 -12.42 -8.15
CA LEU A 155 -9.94 -11.51 -8.43
C LEU A 155 -10.11 -10.53 -7.28
N PHE A 156 -10.26 -9.26 -7.64
CA PHE A 156 -10.55 -8.17 -6.71
C PHE A 156 -11.89 -7.56 -7.11
N LYS A 157 -12.80 -7.42 -6.14
CA LYS A 157 -14.12 -6.80 -6.39
C LYS A 157 -14.15 -5.37 -5.89
N LEU A 158 -14.58 -4.46 -6.76
CA LEU A 158 -14.86 -3.07 -6.43
C LEU A 158 -16.34 -2.81 -6.76
N GLY A 159 -17.21 -2.95 -5.75
CA GLY A 159 -18.65 -2.91 -5.96
C GLY A 159 -19.10 -4.08 -6.83
N ASP A 160 -19.74 -3.79 -7.97
CA ASP A 160 -20.20 -4.78 -8.94
C ASP A 160 -19.14 -5.16 -9.97
N ASP A 161 -18.01 -4.44 -10.00
CA ASP A 161 -16.93 -4.69 -10.96
C ASP A 161 -15.97 -5.75 -10.43
N GLU A 162 -15.64 -6.72 -11.28
CA GLU A 162 -14.56 -7.67 -11.02
C GLU A 162 -13.32 -7.22 -11.76
N GLN A 163 -12.21 -7.16 -11.04
CA GLN A 163 -10.91 -6.77 -11.58
C GLN A 163 -9.89 -7.84 -11.23
N THR A 164 -8.82 -7.92 -11.99
CA THR A 164 -7.75 -8.89 -11.73
C THR A 164 -6.54 -8.16 -11.18
N ASP A 165 -6.04 -8.64 -10.05
CA ASP A 165 -4.78 -8.21 -9.49
C ASP A 165 -3.68 -9.22 -9.85
N LEU A 166 -2.54 -8.70 -10.23
CA LEU A 166 -1.32 -9.51 -10.35
C LEU A 166 -0.67 -9.60 -8.98
N MET A 167 -0.28 -10.79 -8.58
CA MET A 167 0.51 -10.99 -7.38
C MET A 167 1.98 -11.02 -7.77
N MET A 168 2.77 -10.14 -7.17
CA MET A 168 4.19 -9.98 -7.47
C MET A 168 5.02 -10.19 -6.22
N LYS A 169 6.23 -10.69 -6.36
CA LYS A 169 7.14 -10.89 -5.23
C LYS A 169 8.59 -10.54 -5.57
N LEU A 170 9.32 -10.20 -4.53
CA LEU A 170 10.77 -9.96 -4.55
C LEU A 170 11.41 -10.89 -3.54
N GLU A 171 12.27 -11.79 -4.01
CA GLU A 171 13.04 -12.65 -3.12
C GLU A 171 14.16 -11.84 -2.45
N LEU A 172 14.29 -11.98 -1.13
CA LEU A 172 15.34 -11.30 -0.34
C LEU A 172 16.50 -12.23 0.00
N LYS A 173 16.30 -13.52 -0.16
CA LYS A 173 17.33 -14.54 0.13
C LYS A 173 17.55 -15.46 -1.04
#